data_7a73c6704c47949769626b3bbb090d72
#
_entry.id   7a73c6704c47949769626b3bbb090d72
#
_cell.length_a   1.000
_cell.length_b   1.000
_cell.length_c   1.000
_cell.angle_alpha   90.00
_cell.angle_beta   90.00
_cell.angle_gamma   90.00
#
_symmetry.space_group_name_H-M   'P 1'
#
loop_
_entity.id
_entity.type
_entity.pdbx_description
1 polymer ?
#
loop_
_entity_poly.entity_id
_entity_poly.type
_entity_poly.pdbx_seq_one_letter_code
_entity_poly.pdbx_strand_id
1 'polypeptide(L)'
;MFRTMLGGKIHRATVTEADLNYVGSITVDQDLLDAAGICVNEKVAIVNNNNGERLETYTIPGERGSGVVCLNGAAARLVQKGDIVIIMSYVMLSDPEIAAHEPKVVLVDENNKIRDVISYEPPHTVL
;
A
#
# COMPACT_ATOMS: atom_id res chain seq x y z
N MET A 1 -19.89 -5.07 17.91
CA MET A 1 -19.80 -4.05 16.84
C MET A 1 -18.46 -4.17 16.17
N PHE A 2 -18.43 -4.12 14.85
CA PHE A 2 -17.17 -4.14 14.08
C PHE A 2 -16.89 -2.74 13.55
N ARG A 3 -15.61 -2.39 13.53
CA ARG A 3 -15.12 -1.13 12.98
C ARG A 3 -14.08 -1.41 11.91
N THR A 4 -14.07 -0.59 10.87
CA THR A 4 -13.04 -0.64 9.84
C THR A 4 -11.83 0.15 10.31
N MET A 5 -10.71 -0.53 10.46
CA MET A 5 -9.47 0.01 11.03
C MET A 5 -8.34 -0.09 10.02
N LEU A 6 -7.37 0.82 10.10
CA LEU A 6 -6.15 0.68 9.31
C LEU A 6 -5.42 -0.60 9.72
N GLY A 7 -5.24 -1.51 8.78
CA GLY A 7 -4.53 -2.77 9.02
C GLY A 7 -3.06 -2.68 8.66
N GLY A 8 -2.77 -2.21 7.46
CA GLY A 8 -1.41 -2.05 6.97
C GLY A 8 -1.31 -0.91 5.98
N LYS A 9 -0.10 -0.36 5.86
CA LYS A 9 0.15 0.79 4.99
C LYS A 9 1.57 0.73 4.46
N ILE A 10 1.72 0.95 3.16
CA ILE A 10 3.02 1.17 2.54
C ILE A 10 3.08 2.66 2.23
N HIS A 11 3.92 3.37 2.95
CA HIS A 11 3.93 4.83 2.94
C HIS A 11 4.93 5.37 1.92
N ARG A 12 4.44 6.18 0.97
CA ARG A 12 5.23 6.91 -0.01
C ARG A 12 6.09 6.02 -0.90
N ALA A 13 5.49 4.94 -1.41
CA ALA A 13 6.13 4.10 -2.41
C ALA A 13 6.19 4.82 -3.76
N THR A 14 7.24 4.55 -4.52
CA THR A 14 7.42 5.10 -5.86
C THR A 14 6.85 4.15 -6.90
N VAL A 15 5.97 4.64 -7.76
CA VAL A 15 5.43 3.85 -8.89
C VAL A 15 6.56 3.53 -9.85
N THR A 16 6.80 2.25 -10.08
CA THR A 16 7.87 1.79 -10.98
C THR A 16 7.39 1.61 -12.41
N GLU A 17 6.10 1.33 -12.60
CA GLU A 17 5.51 1.11 -13.91
C GLU A 17 4.00 1.29 -13.87
N ALA A 18 3.40 1.64 -15.02
CA ALA A 18 1.96 1.71 -15.21
C ALA A 18 1.63 0.98 -16.52
N ASP A 19 0.92 -0.15 -16.44
CA ASP A 19 0.63 -1.02 -17.59
C ASP A 19 -0.88 -1.10 -17.85
N LEU A 20 -1.33 -0.35 -18.87
CA LEU A 20 -2.74 -0.30 -19.27
C LEU A 20 -3.25 -1.64 -19.83
N ASN A 21 -2.37 -2.47 -20.33
CA ASN A 21 -2.74 -3.70 -21.05
C ASN A 21 -2.78 -4.93 -20.14
N TYR A 22 -2.42 -4.79 -18.88
CA TYR A 22 -2.43 -5.88 -17.91
C TYR A 22 -3.77 -5.93 -17.18
N VAL A 23 -4.05 -7.07 -16.53
CA VAL A 23 -5.25 -7.22 -15.69
C VAL A 23 -5.26 -6.16 -14.60
N GLY A 24 -6.40 -5.48 -14.41
CA GLY A 24 -6.53 -4.38 -13.45
C GLY A 24 -6.19 -4.81 -12.02
N SER A 25 -5.17 -4.19 -11.42
CA SER A 25 -4.66 -4.54 -10.10
C SER A 25 -3.47 -3.65 -9.77
N ILE A 26 -2.86 -3.90 -8.62
CA ILE A 26 -1.54 -3.33 -8.30
C ILE A 26 -0.56 -4.47 -8.00
N THR A 27 0.53 -4.54 -8.74
CA THR A 27 1.62 -5.48 -8.46
C THR A 27 2.59 -4.82 -7.49
N VAL A 28 2.80 -5.46 -6.34
CA VAL A 28 3.65 -4.94 -5.27
C VAL A 28 4.66 -6.00 -4.87
N ASP A 29 5.92 -5.60 -4.71
CA ASP A 29 6.97 -6.44 -4.15
C ASP A 29 6.44 -7.21 -2.94
N GLN A 30 6.54 -8.54 -2.98
CA GLN A 30 6.00 -9.41 -1.93
C GLN A 30 6.58 -9.09 -0.55
N ASP A 31 7.83 -8.62 -0.49
CA ASP A 31 8.44 -8.23 0.78
C ASP A 31 7.70 -7.03 1.41
N LEU A 32 7.25 -6.09 0.58
CA LEU A 32 6.45 -4.95 1.06
C LEU A 32 5.09 -5.39 1.55
N LEU A 33 4.43 -6.30 0.81
CA LEU A 33 3.14 -6.85 1.21
C LEU A 33 3.26 -7.58 2.55
N ASP A 34 4.27 -8.42 2.70
CA ASP A 34 4.49 -9.16 3.94
C ASP A 34 4.73 -8.22 5.12
N ALA A 35 5.57 -7.20 4.93
CA ALA A 35 5.88 -6.24 5.98
C ALA A 35 4.65 -5.44 6.41
N ALA A 36 3.77 -5.11 5.49
CA ALA A 36 2.53 -4.38 5.77
C ALA A 36 1.40 -5.29 6.28
N GLY A 37 1.58 -6.61 6.24
CA GLY A 37 0.54 -7.56 6.59
C GLY A 37 -0.61 -7.58 5.59
N ILE A 38 -0.33 -7.29 4.33
CA ILE A 38 -1.32 -7.29 3.24
C ILE A 38 -1.22 -8.62 2.48
N CYS A 39 -2.36 -9.28 2.33
CA CYS A 39 -2.42 -10.55 1.60
C CYS A 39 -2.49 -10.30 0.09
N VAL A 40 -2.03 -11.30 -0.67
CA VAL A 40 -2.29 -11.35 -2.11
C VAL A 40 -3.80 -11.42 -2.34
N ASN A 41 -4.29 -10.71 -3.34
CA ASN A 41 -5.71 -10.56 -3.67
C ASN A 41 -6.52 -9.75 -2.66
N GLU A 42 -5.87 -9.10 -1.73
CA GLU A 42 -6.57 -8.24 -0.78
C GLU A 42 -6.90 -6.90 -1.44
N LYS A 43 -8.09 -6.39 -1.14
CA LYS A 43 -8.50 -5.05 -1.56
C LYS A 43 -7.66 -4.01 -0.84
N VAL A 44 -7.14 -3.05 -1.59
CA VAL A 44 -6.37 -1.92 -1.05
C VAL A 44 -6.89 -0.61 -1.60
N ALA A 45 -6.74 0.44 -0.81
CA ALA A 45 -6.96 1.82 -1.23
C ALA A 45 -5.60 2.44 -1.55
N ILE A 46 -5.54 3.16 -2.66
CA ILE A 46 -4.31 3.82 -3.11
C ILE A 46 -4.60 5.30 -3.25
N VAL A 47 -3.73 6.13 -2.70
CA VAL A 47 -3.78 7.57 -2.90
C VAL A 47 -2.48 8.01 -3.55
N ASN A 48 -2.59 8.89 -4.56
CA ASN A 48 -1.45 9.41 -5.30
C ASN A 48 -1.11 10.81 -4.78
N ASN A 49 0.05 10.97 -4.19
CA ASN A 49 0.48 12.24 -3.62
C ASN A 49 0.72 13.33 -4.69
N ASN A 50 1.00 12.93 -5.92
CA ASN A 50 1.35 13.88 -6.98
C ASN A 50 0.13 14.54 -7.63
N ASN A 51 -0.98 13.82 -7.74
CA ASN A 51 -2.18 14.35 -8.42
C ASN A 51 -3.45 14.32 -7.57
N GLY A 52 -3.39 13.75 -6.36
CA GLY A 52 -4.53 13.68 -5.47
C GLY A 52 -5.55 12.59 -5.81
N GLU A 53 -5.31 11.78 -6.83
CA GLU A 53 -6.22 10.72 -7.21
C GLU A 53 -6.29 9.62 -6.15
N ARG A 54 -7.49 9.06 -5.99
CA ARG A 54 -7.76 7.97 -5.05
C ARG A 54 -8.45 6.86 -5.81
N LEU A 55 -8.02 5.62 -5.55
CA LEU A 55 -8.61 4.45 -6.21
C LEU A 55 -8.58 3.23 -5.29
N GLU A 56 -9.38 2.24 -5.64
CA GLU A 56 -9.37 0.95 -4.97
C GLU A 56 -9.10 -0.14 -6.00
N THR A 57 -8.30 -1.11 -5.62
CA THR A 57 -8.00 -2.28 -6.45
C THR A 57 -7.58 -3.43 -5.54
N TYR A 58 -6.97 -4.47 -6.09
CA TYR A 58 -6.47 -5.59 -5.31
C TYR A 58 -5.01 -5.88 -5.68
N THR A 59 -4.33 -6.59 -4.80
CA THR A 59 -2.89 -6.82 -4.90
C THR A 59 -2.54 -8.06 -5.71
N ILE A 60 -1.46 -7.95 -6.48
CA ILE A 60 -0.78 -9.08 -7.14
C ILE A 60 0.65 -9.11 -6.61
N PRO A 61 1.23 -10.30 -6.31
CA PRO A 61 2.58 -10.37 -5.80
C PRO A 61 3.61 -10.06 -6.89
N GLY A 62 4.51 -9.15 -6.59
CA GLY A 62 5.71 -8.89 -7.38
C GLY A 62 6.91 -9.64 -6.83
N GLU A 63 7.96 -9.74 -7.63
CA GLU A 63 9.18 -10.42 -7.23
C GLU A 63 9.76 -9.82 -5.94
N ARG A 64 10.12 -10.68 -5.00
CA ARG A 64 10.72 -10.26 -3.72
C ARG A 64 12.00 -9.49 -3.93
N GLY A 65 12.10 -8.35 -3.27
CA GLY A 65 13.28 -7.50 -3.34
C GLY A 65 13.40 -6.67 -4.60
N SER A 66 12.43 -6.77 -5.52
CA SER A 66 12.46 -6.01 -6.78
C SER A 66 12.13 -4.53 -6.61
N GLY A 67 11.41 -4.18 -5.55
CA GLY A 67 10.89 -2.82 -5.37
C GLY A 67 9.75 -2.48 -6.31
N VAL A 68 9.15 -3.48 -6.98
CA VAL A 68 8.10 -3.21 -7.96
C VAL A 68 6.85 -2.66 -7.30
N VAL A 69 6.31 -1.59 -7.88
CA VAL A 69 4.99 -1.03 -7.59
C VAL A 69 4.42 -0.62 -8.93
N CYS A 70 3.59 -1.50 -9.50
CA CYS A 70 3.06 -1.34 -10.85
C CYS A 70 1.54 -1.29 -10.82
N LEU A 71 0.96 -0.21 -11.31
CA LEU A 71 -0.48 -0.06 -11.48
C LEU A 71 -0.89 -0.64 -12.83
N ASN A 72 -1.86 -1.55 -12.82
CA ASN A 72 -2.27 -2.32 -13.97
C ASN A 72 -3.68 -1.96 -14.42
N GLY A 73 -3.94 -2.10 -15.73
CA GLY A 73 -5.26 -1.89 -16.30
C GLY A 73 -5.73 -0.44 -16.13
N ALA A 74 -7.01 -0.25 -15.83
CA ALA A 74 -7.61 1.09 -15.69
C ALA A 74 -6.92 1.93 -14.59
N ALA A 75 -6.41 1.30 -13.54
CA ALA A 75 -5.68 2.00 -12.48
C ALA A 75 -4.42 2.71 -13.00
N ALA A 76 -3.82 2.19 -14.09
CA ALA A 76 -2.64 2.80 -14.69
C ALA A 76 -2.90 4.19 -15.27
N ARG A 77 -4.17 4.55 -15.51
CA ARG A 77 -4.50 5.89 -15.99
C ARG A 77 -4.42 6.96 -14.90
N LEU A 78 -4.41 6.57 -13.63
CA LEU A 78 -4.43 7.49 -12.50
C LEU A 78 -3.03 7.73 -11.92
N VAL A 79 -2.02 7.12 -12.50
CA VAL A 79 -0.63 7.26 -12.04
C VAL A 79 0.32 7.40 -13.23
N GLN A 80 1.50 7.89 -12.93
CA GLN A 80 2.64 7.88 -13.86
C GLN A 80 3.83 7.26 -13.15
N LYS A 81 4.72 6.64 -13.90
CA LYS A 81 6.00 6.16 -13.37
C LYS A 81 6.70 7.30 -12.64
N GLY A 82 7.16 7.04 -11.44
CA GLY A 82 7.81 8.04 -10.58
C GLY A 82 6.88 8.73 -9.59
N ASP A 83 5.56 8.57 -9.74
CA ASP A 83 4.62 9.13 -8.77
C ASP A 83 4.80 8.48 -7.40
N ILE A 84 4.51 9.25 -6.36
CA ILE A 84 4.54 8.79 -4.97
C ILE A 84 3.12 8.41 -4.54
N VAL A 85 2.95 7.18 -4.11
CA VAL A 85 1.65 6.65 -3.69
C VAL A 85 1.70 6.12 -2.28
N ILE A 86 0.54 6.06 -1.65
CA ILE A 86 0.34 5.42 -0.35
C ILE A 86 -0.65 4.29 -0.58
N ILE A 87 -0.29 3.09 -0.16
CA ILE A 87 -1.11 1.88 -0.31
C ILE A 87 -1.60 1.48 1.08
N MET A 88 -2.93 1.37 1.25
CA MET A 88 -3.52 1.10 2.55
C MET A 88 -4.46 -0.11 2.48
N SER A 89 -4.38 -0.96 3.49
CA SER A 89 -5.31 -2.05 3.71
C SER A 89 -6.11 -1.76 4.99
N TYR A 90 -7.40 -2.05 4.94
CA TYR A 90 -8.29 -1.89 6.09
C TYR A 90 -8.81 -3.25 6.53
N VAL A 91 -8.98 -3.40 7.83
CA VAL A 91 -9.49 -4.63 8.44
C VAL A 91 -10.71 -4.31 9.30
N MET A 92 -11.61 -5.27 9.42
CA MET A 92 -12.78 -5.14 10.30
C MET A 92 -12.49 -5.85 11.61
N LEU A 93 -12.53 -5.09 12.70
CA LEU A 93 -12.20 -5.59 14.04
C LEU A 93 -13.34 -5.36 15.00
N SER A 94 -13.56 -6.30 15.93
CA SER A 94 -14.44 -6.12 17.07
C SER A 94 -13.76 -5.24 18.12
N ASP A 95 -14.54 -4.67 19.05
CA ASP A 95 -13.98 -3.82 20.10
C ASP A 95 -12.87 -4.51 20.91
N PRO A 96 -13.00 -5.80 21.31
CA PRO A 96 -11.88 -6.49 21.97
C PRO A 96 -10.62 -6.61 21.10
N GLU A 97 -10.78 -6.83 19.80
CA GLU A 97 -9.65 -6.93 18.88
C GLU A 97 -8.94 -5.59 18.69
N ILE A 98 -9.72 -4.49 18.67
CA ILE A 98 -9.17 -3.13 18.52
C ILE A 98 -8.23 -2.80 19.68
N ALA A 99 -8.55 -3.24 20.89
CA ALA A 99 -7.74 -2.94 22.06
C ALA A 99 -6.29 -3.46 21.95
N ALA A 100 -6.08 -4.54 21.18
CA ALA A 100 -4.75 -5.15 20.98
C ALA A 100 -4.21 -4.90 19.56
N HIS A 101 -4.92 -4.13 18.74
CA HIS A 101 -4.55 -3.94 17.34
C HIS A 101 -3.42 -2.94 17.18
N GLU A 102 -2.42 -3.34 16.38
CA GLU A 102 -1.33 -2.47 15.95
C GLU A 102 -1.24 -2.53 14.42
N PRO A 103 -1.50 -1.42 13.72
CA PRO A 103 -1.29 -1.39 12.28
C PRO A 103 0.20 -1.50 11.96
N LYS A 104 0.52 -1.95 10.75
CA LYS A 104 1.90 -2.01 10.27
C LYS A 104 2.08 -0.94 9.21
N VAL A 105 2.89 0.06 9.50
CA VAL A 105 3.19 1.16 8.58
C VAL A 105 4.62 0.97 8.09
N VAL A 106 4.75 0.64 6.81
CA VAL A 106 6.04 0.36 6.17
C VAL A 106 6.57 1.64 5.55
N LEU A 107 7.74 2.07 5.99
CA LEU A 107 8.45 3.21 5.43
C LEU A 107 9.48 2.70 4.43
N VAL A 108 9.50 3.27 3.24
CA VAL A 108 10.40 2.85 2.17
C VAL A 108 11.28 4.01 1.70
N ASP A 109 12.39 3.66 1.06
CA ASP A 109 13.26 4.62 0.39
C ASP A 109 12.83 4.83 -1.08
N GLU A 110 13.58 5.61 -1.84
CA GLU A 110 13.28 5.94 -3.24
C GLU A 110 13.32 4.73 -4.19
N ASN A 111 13.90 3.62 -3.74
CA ASN A 111 13.94 2.36 -4.48
C ASN A 111 12.93 1.34 -3.95
N ASN A 112 11.99 1.78 -3.11
CA ASN A 112 10.98 0.92 -2.47
C ASN A 112 11.61 -0.17 -1.58
N LYS A 113 12.77 0.10 -1.02
CA LYS A 113 13.37 -0.78 -0.01
C LYS A 113 12.88 -0.37 1.37
N ILE A 114 12.61 -1.35 2.21
CA ILE A 114 12.09 -1.11 3.56
C ILE A 114 13.17 -0.40 4.40
N ARG A 115 12.82 0.79 4.90
CA ARG A 115 13.66 1.52 5.87
C ARG A 115 13.27 1.17 7.30
N ASP A 116 11.97 1.06 7.55
CA ASP A 116 11.45 0.83 8.89
C ASP A 116 10.01 0.34 8.81
N VAL A 117 9.55 -0.31 9.86
CA VAL A 117 8.14 -0.68 10.05
C VAL A 117 7.73 -0.16 11.42
N ILE A 118 6.76 0.74 11.44
CA ILE A 118 6.26 1.33 12.68
C ILE A 118 4.80 0.93 12.90
N SER A 119 4.33 0.99 14.15
CA SER A 119 2.96 0.62 14.50
C SER A 119 2.10 1.82 14.90
N TYR A 120 2.66 3.01 14.87
CA TYR A 120 1.97 4.22 15.32
C TYR A 120 2.49 5.44 14.55
N GLU A 121 1.55 6.30 14.15
CA GLU A 121 1.85 7.56 13.48
C GLU A 121 1.53 8.72 14.45
N PRO A 122 2.55 9.27 15.16
CA PRO A 122 2.31 10.38 16.09
C PRO A 122 1.73 11.59 15.37
N PRO A 123 0.92 12.42 16.07
CA PRO A 123 0.39 13.65 15.46
C PRO A 123 1.52 14.55 14.94
N HIS A 124 1.25 15.22 13.82
CA HIS A 124 2.19 16.14 13.17
C HIS A 124 3.50 15.48 12.71
N THR A 125 3.50 14.17 12.50
CA THR A 125 4.67 13.45 12.01
C THR A 125 4.83 13.63 10.51
N VAL A 126 6.06 13.89 10.09
CA VAL A 126 6.47 13.87 8.68
C VAL A 126 7.30 12.61 8.46
N LEU A 127 6.79 11.72 7.62
CA LEU A 127 7.42 10.43 7.37
C LEU A 127 7.98 10.34 5.95
#